data_f80ae20e6b9363a2101667f3060553a0
#
_entry.id   f80ae20e6b9363a2101667f3060553a0
#
_cell.length_a   1.000
_cell.length_b   1.000
_cell.length_c   1.000
_cell.angle_alpha   90.00
_cell.angle_beta   90.00
_cell.angle_gamma   90.00
#
_symmetry.space_group_name_H-M   'P 1'
#
loop_
_entity.id
_entity.type
_entity.pdbx_description
1 polymer ?
#
loop_
_entity_poly.entity_id
_entity_poly.type
_entity_poly.pdbx_seq_one_letter_code
_entity_poly.pdbx_strand_id
1 'polypeptide(L)'
;PGYYSKDSKDSKNETYEKIKKEILELQELRKKNKYTPELAPEVMGRANVFGSYEEIAQIVNDTQCSFCIDFAHMLAREKAYKFEEIKNKFKYKEWHVHFSGIEYGEKGEKKHIPTKESEFKELLSNLPKDKAITIISEAPDPVKDSLLGLKILNSLTKC
;
A
#
# COMPACT_ATOMS: atom_id res chain seq x y z
N PRO A 1 3.77 7.04 -9.47
CA PRO A 1 2.89 6.10 -10.15
C PRO A 1 2.82 6.37 -11.66
N GLY A 2 2.73 5.29 -12.46
CA GLY A 2 2.57 5.40 -13.90
C GLY A 2 1.10 5.43 -14.31
N TYR A 3 0.70 6.44 -15.07
CA TYR A 3 -0.63 6.45 -15.69
C TYR A 3 -0.67 5.46 -16.86
N TYR A 4 -1.78 4.73 -16.98
CA TYR A 4 -2.02 3.92 -18.18
C TYR A 4 -2.25 4.83 -19.40
N SER A 5 -1.61 4.51 -20.52
CA SER A 5 -1.81 5.25 -21.77
C SER A 5 -3.23 5.06 -22.29
N LYS A 6 -3.87 6.13 -22.75
CA LYS A 6 -5.20 6.05 -23.38
C LYS A 6 -5.14 5.54 -24.82
N ASP A 7 -3.98 5.64 -25.46
CA ASP A 7 -3.78 5.41 -26.87
C ASP A 7 -3.28 3.99 -27.19
N SER A 8 -2.95 3.18 -26.18
CA SER A 8 -2.48 1.80 -26.33
C SER A 8 -3.52 0.79 -25.88
N LYS A 9 -3.75 -0.25 -26.68
CA LYS A 9 -4.62 -1.39 -26.33
C LYS A 9 -4.03 -2.25 -25.21
N ASP A 10 -2.70 -2.24 -25.04
CA ASP A 10 -1.97 -2.99 -24.02
C ASP A 10 -1.29 -2.07 -23.00
N SER A 11 -1.92 -0.94 -22.70
CA SER A 11 -1.32 0.12 -21.87
C SER A 11 -0.95 -0.33 -20.46
N LYS A 12 -1.64 -1.31 -19.89
CA LYS A 12 -1.32 -1.87 -18.57
C LYS A 12 0.00 -2.63 -18.58
N ASN A 13 0.18 -3.51 -19.54
CA ASN A 13 1.39 -4.30 -19.69
C ASN A 13 2.59 -3.42 -20.06
N GLU A 14 2.43 -2.47 -20.98
CA GLU A 14 3.47 -1.49 -21.31
C GLU A 14 3.90 -0.66 -20.11
N THR A 15 2.94 -0.23 -19.28
CA THR A 15 3.21 0.52 -18.04
C THR A 15 3.92 -0.37 -17.02
N TYR A 16 3.47 -1.62 -16.87
CA TYR A 16 4.10 -2.60 -16.02
C TYR A 16 5.58 -2.82 -16.37
N GLU A 17 5.87 -3.11 -17.63
CA GLU A 17 7.25 -3.37 -18.09
C GLU A 17 8.17 -2.16 -17.91
N LYS A 18 7.67 -0.94 -18.14
CA LYS A 18 8.41 0.29 -17.87
C LYS A 18 8.75 0.42 -16.39
N ILE A 19 7.76 0.24 -15.51
CA ILE A 19 7.95 0.36 -14.05
C ILE A 19 8.91 -0.73 -13.55
N LYS A 20 8.77 -1.96 -14.03
CA LYS A 20 9.67 -3.06 -13.72
C LYS A 20 11.11 -2.73 -14.06
N LYS A 21 11.35 -2.22 -15.27
CA LYS A 21 12.67 -1.79 -15.72
C LYS A 21 13.26 -0.72 -14.81
N GLU A 22 12.49 0.33 -14.50
CA GLU A 22 12.93 1.41 -13.62
C GLU A 22 13.28 0.92 -12.21
N ILE A 23 12.48 0.00 -11.64
CA ILE A 23 12.76 -0.58 -10.34
C ILE A 23 14.07 -1.36 -10.36
N LEU A 24 14.32 -2.18 -11.38
CA LEU A 24 15.55 -2.94 -11.51
C LEU A 24 16.78 -2.01 -11.67
N GLU A 25 16.69 -0.96 -12.48
CA GLU A 25 17.75 0.02 -12.65
C GLU A 25 18.04 0.77 -11.33
N LEU A 26 17.00 1.17 -10.60
CA LEU A 26 17.14 1.81 -9.29
C LEU A 26 17.75 0.87 -8.24
N GLN A 27 17.42 -0.42 -8.25
CA GLN A 27 18.06 -1.40 -7.37
C GLN A 27 19.54 -1.56 -7.65
N GLU A 28 19.95 -1.60 -8.93
CA GLU A 28 21.38 -1.64 -9.30
C GLU A 28 22.09 -0.37 -8.87
N LEU A 29 21.47 0.81 -9.06
CA LEU A 29 22.03 2.08 -8.61
C LEU A 29 22.18 2.12 -7.08
N ARG A 30 21.19 1.61 -6.34
CA ARG A 30 21.21 1.47 -4.88
C ARG A 30 22.41 0.61 -4.43
N LYS A 31 22.57 -0.57 -5.03
CA LYS A 31 23.70 -1.47 -4.73
C LYS A 31 25.05 -0.80 -5.01
N LYS A 32 25.19 -0.18 -6.20
CA LYS A 32 26.43 0.51 -6.61
C LYS A 32 26.84 1.61 -5.63
N ASN A 33 25.87 2.38 -5.12
CA ASN A 33 26.12 3.49 -4.21
C ASN A 33 26.03 3.09 -2.72
N LYS A 34 25.81 1.81 -2.41
CA LYS A 34 25.68 1.27 -1.06
C LYS A 34 24.57 1.95 -0.23
N TYR A 35 23.47 2.33 -0.88
CA TYR A 35 22.31 2.87 -0.19
C TYR A 35 21.55 1.74 0.52
N THR A 36 21.19 1.97 1.78
CA THR A 36 20.50 0.97 2.61
C THR A 36 18.99 0.92 2.42
N PRO A 37 18.26 2.04 2.15
CA PRO A 37 16.81 1.98 1.99
C PRO A 37 16.38 1.08 0.83
N GLU A 38 15.31 0.33 1.04
CA GLU A 38 14.71 -0.51 0.00
C GLU A 38 13.68 0.26 -0.82
N LEU A 39 13.49 -0.17 -2.07
CA LEU A 39 12.39 0.33 -2.91
C LEU A 39 11.12 -0.41 -2.53
N ALA A 40 10.09 0.32 -2.20
CA ALA A 40 8.79 -0.21 -1.80
C ALA A 40 7.66 0.47 -2.62
N PRO A 41 7.33 -0.06 -3.81
CA PRO A 41 6.19 0.45 -4.56
C PRO A 41 4.92 0.28 -3.75
N GLU A 42 4.05 1.28 -3.85
CA GLU A 42 2.85 1.42 -3.04
C GLU A 42 1.58 1.05 -3.81
N VAL A 43 0.62 0.45 -3.11
CA VAL A 43 -0.75 0.26 -3.61
C VAL A 43 -1.41 1.62 -3.79
N MET A 44 -1.90 1.92 -4.99
CA MET A 44 -2.44 3.23 -5.39
C MET A 44 -3.97 3.27 -5.39
N GLY A 45 -4.52 4.38 -4.91
CA GLY A 45 -5.96 4.57 -4.74
C GLY A 45 -6.75 4.89 -6.02
N ARG A 46 -6.09 5.30 -7.11
CA ARG A 46 -6.75 5.65 -8.38
C ARG A 46 -6.77 4.48 -9.35
N ALA A 47 -7.93 4.22 -9.96
CA ALA A 47 -8.11 3.07 -10.87
C ALA A 47 -7.37 3.18 -12.23
N ASN A 48 -6.99 4.40 -12.64
CA ASN A 48 -6.34 4.68 -13.94
C ASN A 48 -4.81 4.79 -13.87
N VAL A 49 -4.21 4.35 -12.75
CA VAL A 49 -2.75 4.30 -12.58
C VAL A 49 -2.32 2.88 -12.22
N PHE A 50 -1.06 2.55 -12.53
CA PHE A 50 -0.40 1.35 -12.03
C PHE A 50 -0.36 1.37 -10.50
N GLY A 51 -0.57 0.22 -9.86
CA GLY A 51 -0.50 0.08 -8.41
C GLY A 51 -1.73 -0.59 -7.81
N SER A 52 -2.48 -1.43 -8.54
CA SER A 52 -3.38 -2.36 -7.87
C SER A 52 -2.58 -3.33 -6.98
N TYR A 53 -3.21 -3.92 -5.98
CA TYR A 53 -2.50 -4.85 -5.11
C TYR A 53 -1.98 -6.08 -5.87
N GLU A 54 -2.63 -6.48 -6.96
CA GLU A 54 -2.14 -7.54 -7.86
C GLU A 54 -0.89 -7.10 -8.60
N GLU A 55 -0.89 -5.88 -9.16
CA GLU A 55 0.26 -5.34 -9.88
C GLU A 55 1.47 -5.15 -8.94
N ILE A 56 1.23 -4.68 -7.71
CA ILE A 56 2.30 -4.57 -6.70
C ILE A 56 2.83 -5.95 -6.31
N ALA A 57 1.96 -6.95 -6.08
CA ALA A 57 2.41 -8.30 -5.77
C ALA A 57 3.23 -8.90 -6.92
N GLN A 58 2.84 -8.66 -8.16
CA GLN A 58 3.57 -9.14 -9.33
C GLN A 58 4.94 -8.46 -9.46
N ILE A 59 5.02 -7.14 -9.30
CA ILE A 59 6.28 -6.39 -9.35
C ILE A 59 7.26 -6.88 -8.26
N VAL A 60 6.76 -7.10 -7.04
CA VAL A 60 7.56 -7.62 -5.92
C VAL A 60 8.11 -9.00 -6.24
N ASN A 61 7.30 -9.89 -6.81
CA ASN A 61 7.76 -11.21 -7.24
C ASN A 61 8.83 -11.14 -8.34
N ASP A 62 8.65 -10.25 -9.32
CA ASP A 62 9.52 -10.15 -10.49
C ASP A 62 10.85 -9.44 -10.18
N THR A 63 10.84 -8.48 -9.26
CA THR A 63 12.01 -7.62 -9.00
C THR A 63 12.65 -7.86 -7.63
N GLN A 64 11.98 -8.62 -6.75
CA GLN A 64 12.40 -8.83 -5.37
C GLN A 64 12.61 -7.51 -4.59
N CYS A 65 11.89 -6.44 -4.95
CA CYS A 65 11.82 -5.23 -4.16
C CYS A 65 10.89 -5.41 -2.95
N SER A 66 10.91 -4.48 -2.01
CA SER A 66 9.93 -4.43 -0.92
C SER A 66 8.57 -3.92 -1.45
N PHE A 67 7.61 -3.68 -0.56
CA PHE A 67 6.27 -3.20 -0.91
C PHE A 67 5.72 -2.29 0.18
N CYS A 68 4.76 -1.46 -0.21
CA CYS A 68 3.93 -0.70 0.71
C CYS A 68 2.45 -1.01 0.45
N ILE A 69 1.73 -1.46 1.47
CA ILE A 69 0.29 -1.69 1.38
C ILE A 69 -0.43 -0.49 1.98
N ASP A 70 -0.98 0.38 1.14
CA ASP A 70 -1.89 1.41 1.60
C ASP A 70 -3.33 0.88 1.59
N PHE A 71 -3.88 0.65 2.79
CA PHE A 71 -5.24 0.15 2.93
C PHE A 71 -6.30 1.23 2.66
N ALA A 72 -5.98 2.51 2.85
CA ALA A 72 -6.88 3.60 2.46
C ALA A 72 -7.01 3.66 0.93
N HIS A 73 -5.89 3.61 0.22
CA HIS A 73 -5.88 3.52 -1.25
C HIS A 73 -6.60 2.27 -1.76
N MET A 74 -6.40 1.13 -1.09
CA MET A 74 -7.10 -0.10 -1.44
C MET A 74 -8.61 0.06 -1.30
N LEU A 75 -9.10 0.60 -0.19
CA LEU A 75 -10.53 0.90 0.00
C LEU A 75 -11.04 1.82 -1.11
N ALA A 76 -10.29 2.85 -1.47
CA ALA A 76 -10.69 3.79 -2.50
C ALA A 76 -10.78 3.14 -3.89
N ARG A 77 -9.87 2.22 -4.23
CA ARG A 77 -9.76 1.56 -5.53
C ARG A 77 -10.72 0.37 -5.64
N GLU A 78 -10.66 -0.55 -4.67
CA GLU A 78 -11.35 -1.84 -4.69
C GLU A 78 -12.74 -1.79 -4.01
N LYS A 79 -13.07 -0.67 -3.32
CA LYS A 79 -14.27 -0.50 -2.49
C LYS A 79 -14.34 -1.48 -1.30
N ALA A 80 -13.20 -2.09 -0.97
CA ALA A 80 -13.02 -3.03 0.15
C ALA A 80 -11.54 -3.14 0.53
N TYR A 81 -11.23 -3.51 1.77
CA TYR A 81 -9.84 -3.66 2.24
C TYR A 81 -9.13 -4.94 1.78
N LYS A 82 -9.82 -5.94 1.24
CA LYS A 82 -9.22 -7.16 0.67
C LYS A 82 -8.20 -7.88 1.57
N PHE A 83 -8.43 -7.90 2.90
CA PHE A 83 -7.46 -8.42 3.88
C PHE A 83 -6.98 -9.84 3.58
N GLU A 84 -7.87 -10.76 3.20
CA GLU A 84 -7.51 -12.15 2.94
C GLU A 84 -6.69 -12.30 1.64
N GLU A 85 -7.06 -11.56 0.60
CA GLU A 85 -6.31 -11.54 -0.65
C GLU A 85 -4.90 -11.01 -0.43
N ILE A 86 -4.75 -9.97 0.40
CA ILE A 86 -3.46 -9.38 0.77
C ILE A 86 -2.61 -10.37 1.56
N LYS A 87 -3.16 -11.02 2.59
CA LYS A 87 -2.45 -12.05 3.36
C LYS A 87 -1.93 -13.19 2.48
N ASN A 88 -2.72 -13.58 1.48
CA ASN A 88 -2.36 -14.66 0.56
C ASN A 88 -1.28 -14.25 -0.45
N LYS A 89 -1.25 -12.99 -0.88
CA LYS A 89 -0.28 -12.48 -1.87
C LYS A 89 1.05 -12.04 -1.24
N PHE A 90 1.00 -11.40 -0.06
CA PHE A 90 2.17 -10.82 0.61
C PHE A 90 2.61 -11.68 1.79
N LYS A 91 3.25 -12.84 1.50
CA LYS A 91 3.71 -13.83 2.50
C LYS A 91 5.04 -13.47 3.18
N TYR A 92 5.39 -12.20 3.23
CA TYR A 92 6.60 -11.68 3.86
C TYR A 92 6.42 -11.56 5.38
N LYS A 93 7.52 -11.64 6.14
CA LYS A 93 7.51 -11.51 7.60
C LYS A 93 7.33 -10.07 8.08
N GLU A 94 7.78 -9.13 7.27
CA GLU A 94 7.72 -7.69 7.57
C GLU A 94 6.83 -6.99 6.55
N TRP A 95 5.91 -6.16 7.05
CA TRP A 95 5.01 -5.37 6.22
C TRP A 95 5.19 -3.89 6.49
N HIS A 96 5.30 -3.10 5.43
CA HIS A 96 5.16 -1.66 5.46
C HIS A 96 3.76 -1.29 5.01
N VAL A 97 3.03 -0.59 5.87
CA VAL A 97 1.61 -0.29 5.71
C VAL A 97 1.40 1.21 5.84
N HIS A 98 0.64 1.79 4.92
CA HIS A 98 0.05 3.12 5.07
C HIS A 98 -1.43 2.98 5.39
N PHE A 99 -1.94 3.95 6.17
CA PHE A 99 -3.35 3.99 6.52
C PHE A 99 -3.81 5.39 6.91
N SER A 100 -5.03 5.72 6.51
CA SER A 100 -5.79 6.90 6.93
C SER A 100 -7.27 6.69 6.63
N GLY A 101 -8.13 7.59 7.07
CA GLY A 101 -9.43 7.76 6.46
C GLY A 101 -9.28 8.27 5.02
N ILE A 102 -10.22 7.95 4.14
CA ILE A 102 -10.14 8.34 2.74
C ILE A 102 -11.50 8.73 2.17
N GLU A 103 -11.52 9.86 1.45
CA GLU A 103 -12.64 10.23 0.59
C GLU A 103 -12.37 9.71 -0.82
N TYR A 104 -13.35 9.01 -1.41
CA TYR A 104 -13.19 8.43 -2.73
C TYR A 104 -14.50 8.48 -3.55
N GLY A 105 -14.41 8.18 -4.83
CA GLY A 105 -15.52 8.11 -5.78
C GLY A 105 -15.34 6.97 -6.78
N GLU A 106 -16.07 7.00 -7.87
CA GLU A 106 -16.01 5.96 -8.92
C GLU A 106 -14.60 5.75 -9.48
N LYS A 107 -13.82 6.84 -9.64
CA LYS A 107 -12.45 6.79 -10.17
C LYS A 107 -11.38 6.48 -9.11
N GLY A 108 -11.80 6.15 -7.88
CA GLY A 108 -10.92 5.89 -6.75
C GLY A 108 -10.73 7.10 -5.85
N GLU A 109 -9.54 7.21 -5.28
CA GLU A 109 -9.13 8.21 -4.30
C GLU A 109 -9.37 9.66 -4.74
N LYS A 110 -9.83 10.49 -3.78
CA LYS A 110 -9.92 11.94 -3.87
C LYS A 110 -8.94 12.64 -2.93
N LYS A 111 -8.98 12.31 -1.64
CA LYS A 111 -8.09 12.87 -0.60
C LYS A 111 -8.11 12.03 0.68
N HIS A 112 -7.02 12.10 1.43
CA HIS A 112 -6.95 11.60 2.79
C HIS A 112 -7.74 12.48 3.75
N ILE A 113 -8.39 11.85 4.73
CA ILE A 113 -9.16 12.49 5.81
C ILE A 113 -8.78 11.85 7.16
N PRO A 114 -9.14 12.46 8.30
CA PRO A 114 -8.92 11.81 9.61
C PRO A 114 -9.55 10.42 9.66
N THR A 115 -8.83 9.47 10.25
CA THR A 115 -9.31 8.09 10.38
C THR A 115 -10.36 7.98 11.47
N LYS A 116 -11.45 7.26 11.21
CA LYS A 116 -12.45 6.94 12.23
C LYS A 116 -11.97 5.80 13.13
N GLU A 117 -12.43 5.81 14.37
CA GLU A 117 -12.11 4.75 15.32
C GLU A 117 -12.54 3.36 14.82
N SER A 118 -13.69 3.26 14.15
CA SER A 118 -14.18 2.01 13.54
C SER A 118 -13.26 1.49 12.44
N GLU A 119 -12.68 2.38 11.62
CA GLU A 119 -11.75 2.03 10.54
C GLU A 119 -10.43 1.49 11.12
N PHE A 120 -9.89 2.13 12.17
CA PHE A 120 -8.73 1.60 12.88
C PHE A 120 -9.00 0.24 13.54
N LYS A 121 -10.16 0.07 14.17
CA LYS A 121 -10.55 -1.23 14.76
C LYS A 121 -10.62 -2.30 13.69
N GLU A 122 -11.23 -2.01 12.55
CA GLU A 122 -11.31 -2.94 11.42
C GLU A 122 -9.92 -3.32 10.92
N LEU A 123 -9.05 -2.34 10.63
CA LEU A 123 -7.68 -2.60 10.20
C LEU A 123 -6.95 -3.48 11.21
N LEU A 124 -6.82 -3.02 12.46
CA LEU A 124 -5.99 -3.68 13.48
C LEU A 124 -6.49 -5.08 13.85
N SER A 125 -7.80 -5.33 13.75
CA SER A 125 -8.39 -6.64 14.00
C SER A 125 -8.13 -7.63 12.86
N ASN A 126 -7.92 -7.14 11.64
CA ASN A 126 -7.73 -7.97 10.45
C ASN A 126 -6.27 -8.12 10.02
N LEU A 127 -5.34 -7.32 10.55
CA LEU A 127 -3.92 -7.50 10.25
C LEU A 127 -3.38 -8.83 10.80
N PRO A 128 -2.45 -9.50 10.09
CA PRO A 128 -1.85 -10.75 10.55
C PRO A 128 -1.03 -10.54 11.82
N LYS A 129 -1.21 -11.41 12.82
CA LYS A 129 -0.54 -11.31 14.13
C LYS A 129 0.85 -11.93 14.17
N ASP A 130 1.20 -12.69 13.15
CA ASP A 130 2.48 -13.41 13.00
C ASP A 130 3.53 -12.63 12.22
N LYS A 131 3.26 -11.35 11.92
CA LYS A 131 4.14 -10.48 11.13
C LYS A 131 4.55 -9.24 11.90
N ALA A 132 5.75 -8.74 11.62
CA ALA A 132 6.18 -7.42 12.04
C ALA A 132 5.56 -6.38 11.08
N ILE A 133 4.73 -5.48 11.60
CA ILE A 133 4.00 -4.52 10.77
C ILE A 133 4.30 -3.10 11.26
N THR A 134 4.84 -2.27 10.37
CA THR A 134 4.99 -0.82 10.58
C THR A 134 3.84 -0.12 9.90
N ILE A 135 3.06 0.66 10.63
CA ILE A 135 1.94 1.45 10.09
C ILE A 135 2.31 2.94 10.13
N ILE A 136 2.26 3.58 8.98
CA ILE A 136 2.43 5.04 8.82
C ILE A 136 1.04 5.66 8.60
N SER A 137 0.72 6.68 9.38
CA SER A 137 -0.51 7.46 9.14
C SER A 137 -0.28 8.52 8.05
N GLU A 138 -1.16 8.54 7.05
CA GLU A 138 -1.22 9.57 6.01
C GLU A 138 -2.42 10.53 6.17
N ALA A 139 -3.01 10.55 7.36
CA ALA A 139 -4.06 11.50 7.70
C ALA A 139 -3.53 12.95 7.69
N PRO A 140 -4.41 13.97 7.51
CA PRO A 140 -4.01 15.37 7.57
C PRO A 140 -3.32 15.80 8.87
N ASP A 141 -3.62 15.11 9.99
CA ASP A 141 -2.90 15.23 11.26
C ASP A 141 -2.37 13.84 11.67
N PRO A 142 -1.20 13.43 11.15
CA PRO A 142 -0.70 12.07 11.32
C PRO A 142 -0.32 11.75 12.77
N VAL A 143 0.06 12.75 13.56
CA VAL A 143 0.39 12.55 14.98
C VAL A 143 -0.86 12.20 15.77
N LYS A 144 -1.91 12.99 15.65
CA LYS A 144 -3.19 12.75 16.33
C LYS A 144 -3.80 11.41 15.92
N ASP A 145 -3.73 11.10 14.64
CA ASP A 145 -4.25 9.86 14.04
C ASP A 145 -3.48 8.64 14.56
N SER A 146 -2.15 8.71 14.60
CA SER A 146 -1.30 7.65 15.15
C SER A 146 -1.56 7.41 16.64
N LEU A 147 -1.77 8.47 17.42
CA LEU A 147 -2.13 8.35 18.85
C LEU A 147 -3.49 7.66 19.05
N LEU A 148 -4.47 7.93 18.16
CA LEU A 148 -5.74 7.23 18.16
C LEU A 148 -5.53 5.73 17.83
N GLY A 149 -4.75 5.41 16.81
CA GLY A 149 -4.43 4.03 16.43
C GLY A 149 -3.75 3.26 17.57
N LEU A 150 -2.76 3.86 18.26
CA LEU A 150 -2.10 3.27 19.43
C LEU A 150 -3.06 3.02 20.59
N LYS A 151 -3.96 3.96 20.89
CA LYS A 151 -4.99 3.79 21.91
C LYS A 151 -5.88 2.59 21.62
N ILE A 152 -6.30 2.44 20.36
CA ILE A 152 -7.15 1.32 19.92
C ILE A 152 -6.38 0.00 20.00
N LEU A 153 -5.14 -0.05 19.49
CA LEU A 153 -4.29 -1.24 19.57
C LEU A 153 -4.15 -1.72 21.02
N ASN A 154 -3.84 -0.82 21.94
CA ASN A 154 -3.73 -1.13 23.36
C ASN A 154 -5.04 -1.65 23.98
N SER A 155 -6.20 -1.25 23.46
CA SER A 155 -7.48 -1.78 23.92
C SER A 155 -7.76 -3.20 23.40
N LEU A 156 -7.32 -3.50 22.18
CA LEU A 156 -7.49 -4.83 21.56
C LEU A 156 -6.53 -5.89 22.13
N THR A 157 -5.38 -5.48 22.68
CA THR A 157 -4.38 -6.39 23.25
C THR A 157 -4.58 -6.70 24.73
N LYS A 158 -5.50 -6.01 25.42
CA LYS A 158 -5.82 -6.22 26.82
C LYS A 158 -6.97 -7.19 27.08
N CYS A 159 -7.60 -7.71 26.05
CA CYS A 159 -8.61 -8.76 26.07
C CYS A 159 -8.02 -10.11 25.69
#